data_568f425e086e5db7e45fb7c6bf7e9961
#
_entry.id   568f425e086e5db7e45fb7c6bf7e9961
#
_cell.length_a   1.000
_cell.length_b   1.000
_cell.length_c   1.000
_cell.angle_alpha   90.00
_cell.angle_beta   90.00
_cell.angle_gamma   90.00
#
_symmetry.space_group_name_H-M   'P 1'
#
loop_
_entity.id
_entity.type
_entity.pdbx_description
1 polymer ?
#
loop_
_entity_poly.entity_id
_entity_poly.type
_entity_poly.pdbx_seq_one_letter_code
_entity_poly.pdbx_strand_id
1 'polypeptide(L)'
;ERLKKISEISKSEKTIFNQLEFVDIAGLVKGASKGEGLGNKFLSNLYSVDALIHVVRCFENKDITHVDSKVSPLNDIDVIETELLLSDLSKIENIIENLKKKNKGKVIDPKLLNTLESAKKNLDSGIFLRNCSEEPLDSKILASYNFLTVKPMIYVCNVDAVSYTHLRAHETVS
;
A
#
# COMPACT_ATOMS: atom_id res chain seq x y z
N GLU A 1 -6.65 -11.55 25.87
CA GLU A 1 -6.46 -11.54 27.34
C GLU A 1 -6.59 -10.13 27.94
N ARG A 2 -5.86 -9.11 27.44
CA ARG A 2 -5.90 -7.74 27.97
C ARG A 2 -7.32 -7.15 27.99
N LEU A 3 -8.06 -7.28 26.90
CA LEU A 3 -9.42 -6.72 26.80
C LEU A 3 -10.39 -7.34 27.82
N LYS A 4 -10.28 -8.63 28.09
CA LYS A 4 -11.09 -9.30 29.13
C LYS A 4 -10.80 -8.74 30.52
N LYS A 5 -9.52 -8.60 30.88
CA LYS A 5 -9.11 -8.00 32.16
C LYS A 5 -9.59 -6.55 32.30
N ILE A 6 -9.50 -5.74 31.26
CA ILE A 6 -10.00 -4.36 31.26
C ILE A 6 -11.52 -4.36 31.44
N SER A 7 -12.23 -5.23 30.75
CA SER A 7 -13.68 -5.36 30.88
C SER A 7 -14.12 -5.74 32.30
N GLU A 8 -13.41 -6.66 32.96
CA GLU A 8 -13.65 -7.05 34.33
C GLU A 8 -13.42 -5.89 35.32
N ILE A 9 -12.30 -5.16 35.16
CA ILE A 9 -11.97 -3.99 35.99
C ILE A 9 -13.03 -2.88 35.82
N SER A 10 -13.42 -2.63 34.58
CA SER A 10 -14.37 -1.59 34.20
C SER A 10 -15.85 -2.00 34.46
N LYS A 11 -16.08 -3.25 34.84
CA LYS A 11 -17.43 -3.84 35.00
C LYS A 11 -18.30 -3.59 33.75
N SER A 12 -17.74 -3.80 32.57
CA SER A 12 -18.41 -3.54 31.30
C SER A 12 -19.53 -4.54 31.07
N GLU A 13 -20.73 -4.07 30.73
CA GLU A 13 -21.89 -4.93 30.42
C GLU A 13 -21.65 -5.79 29.16
N LYS A 14 -20.87 -5.27 28.21
CA LYS A 14 -20.57 -5.95 26.93
C LYS A 14 -19.13 -5.70 26.50
N THR A 15 -18.45 -6.75 26.08
CA THR A 15 -17.12 -6.69 25.49
C THR A 15 -17.20 -7.04 24.02
N ILE A 16 -16.80 -6.10 23.15
CA ILE A 16 -16.77 -6.29 21.70
C ILE A 16 -15.30 -6.36 21.29
N PHE A 17 -14.91 -7.50 20.68
CA PHE A 17 -13.58 -7.68 20.11
C PHE A 17 -13.50 -6.99 18.76
N ASN A 18 -12.33 -6.42 18.46
CA ASN A 18 -12.07 -5.93 17.13
C ASN A 18 -12.05 -7.11 16.15
N GLN A 19 -12.57 -6.87 14.94
CA GLN A 19 -12.52 -7.82 13.84
C GLN A 19 -11.51 -7.33 12.82
N LEU A 20 -10.65 -8.22 12.33
CA LEU A 20 -9.73 -7.98 11.25
C LEU A 20 -10.19 -8.83 10.06
N GLU A 21 -10.46 -8.17 8.94
CA GLU A 21 -10.84 -8.81 7.70
C GLU A 21 -9.65 -8.88 6.76
N PHE A 22 -9.35 -10.06 6.25
CA PHE A 22 -8.35 -10.28 5.22
C PHE A 22 -9.06 -10.53 3.90
N VAL A 23 -8.72 -9.71 2.89
CA VAL A 23 -9.23 -9.85 1.53
C VAL A 23 -8.10 -10.37 0.66
N ASP A 24 -8.29 -11.57 0.09
CA ASP A 24 -7.38 -12.10 -0.92
C ASP A 24 -7.65 -11.41 -2.25
N ILE A 25 -6.59 -10.88 -2.86
CA ILE A 25 -6.67 -10.14 -4.11
C ILE A 25 -5.86 -10.91 -5.14
N ALA A 26 -6.51 -11.34 -6.22
CA ALA A 26 -5.84 -12.01 -7.34
C ALA A 26 -4.64 -11.19 -7.83
N GLY A 27 -3.51 -11.89 -8.04
CA GLY A 27 -2.19 -11.27 -8.22
C GLY A 27 -2.11 -10.12 -9.21
N LEU A 28 -1.28 -9.15 -8.90
CA LEU A 28 -0.99 -8.00 -9.75
C LEU A 28 -0.19 -8.46 -10.97
N VAL A 29 -0.68 -8.08 -12.15
CA VAL A 29 0.04 -8.28 -13.40
C VAL A 29 0.72 -6.96 -13.77
N LYS A 30 1.96 -7.02 -14.22
CA LYS A 30 2.74 -5.89 -14.74
C LYS A 30 1.91 -5.09 -15.76
N GLY A 31 1.83 -3.76 -15.61
CA GLY A 31 1.02 -2.91 -16.48
C GLY A 31 -0.41 -2.67 -16.01
N ALA A 32 -0.75 -3.07 -14.79
CA ALA A 32 -2.09 -2.89 -14.21
C ALA A 32 -2.52 -1.42 -14.14
N SER A 33 -1.59 -0.50 -13.95
CA SER A 33 -1.83 0.95 -13.89
C SER A 33 -2.21 1.57 -15.25
N LYS A 34 -1.89 0.91 -16.36
CA LYS A 34 -2.18 1.41 -17.72
C LYS A 34 -3.59 1.12 -18.23
N GLY A 35 -4.48 0.56 -17.38
CA GLY A 35 -5.91 0.53 -17.64
C GLY A 35 -6.43 -0.59 -18.53
N GLU A 36 -5.66 -1.62 -18.84
CA GLU A 36 -6.14 -2.74 -19.60
C GLU A 36 -6.84 -3.79 -18.72
N GLY A 37 -8.17 -3.65 -18.58
CA GLY A 37 -9.09 -4.68 -18.11
C GLY A 37 -8.93 -5.19 -16.67
N LEU A 38 -8.11 -6.19 -16.43
CA LEU A 38 -7.91 -6.86 -15.14
C LEU A 38 -7.19 -5.99 -14.10
N GLY A 39 -6.31 -5.08 -14.52
CA GLY A 39 -5.56 -4.20 -13.65
C GLY A 39 -6.45 -3.22 -12.88
N ASN A 40 -7.48 -2.67 -13.53
CA ASN A 40 -8.40 -1.74 -12.86
C ASN A 40 -9.24 -2.41 -11.77
N LYS A 41 -9.67 -3.66 -11.96
CA LYS A 41 -10.37 -4.43 -10.93
C LYS A 41 -9.46 -4.73 -9.72
N PHE A 42 -8.21 -5.07 -9.98
CA PHE A 42 -7.24 -5.29 -8.94
C PHE A 42 -7.02 -4.03 -8.10
N LEU A 43 -6.70 -2.91 -8.74
CA LEU A 43 -6.48 -1.64 -8.05
C LEU A 43 -7.73 -1.18 -7.27
N SER A 44 -8.94 -1.43 -7.79
CA SER A 44 -10.18 -1.06 -7.09
C SER A 44 -10.32 -1.76 -5.74
N ASN A 45 -9.90 -3.02 -5.63
CA ASN A 45 -9.91 -3.75 -4.37
C ASN A 45 -8.89 -3.19 -3.36
N LEU A 46 -7.71 -2.76 -3.85
CA LEU A 46 -6.70 -2.12 -3.00
C LEU A 46 -7.18 -0.79 -2.39
N TYR A 47 -8.03 -0.06 -3.09
CA TYR A 47 -8.60 1.17 -2.55
C TYR A 47 -9.56 0.95 -1.38
N SER A 48 -10.20 -0.23 -1.27
CA SER A 48 -11.22 -0.54 -0.26
C SER A 48 -10.65 -0.98 1.09
N VAL A 49 -9.35 -1.30 1.18
CA VAL A 49 -8.71 -1.80 2.40
C VAL A 49 -7.90 -0.72 3.11
N ASP A 50 -7.67 -0.87 4.41
CA ASP A 50 -6.96 0.11 5.24
C ASP A 50 -5.43 -0.08 5.21
N ALA A 51 -4.96 -1.31 4.99
CA ALA A 51 -3.55 -1.66 4.94
C ALA A 51 -3.29 -2.74 3.88
N LEU A 52 -2.05 -2.85 3.42
CA LEU A 52 -1.63 -3.80 2.39
C LEU A 52 -0.66 -4.82 2.98
N ILE A 53 -0.81 -6.07 2.58
CA ILE A 53 0.15 -7.13 2.87
C ILE A 53 0.68 -7.65 1.53
N HIS A 54 1.97 -7.43 1.28
CA HIS A 54 2.64 -7.95 0.10
C HIS A 54 3.33 -9.26 0.44
N VAL A 55 2.78 -10.37 -0.04
CA VAL A 55 3.39 -11.69 0.11
C VAL A 55 4.38 -11.90 -1.02
N VAL A 56 5.66 -12.01 -0.67
CA VAL A 56 6.78 -12.12 -1.62
C VAL A 56 7.33 -13.55 -1.60
N ARG A 57 7.46 -14.14 -2.78
CA ARG A 57 8.05 -15.47 -2.92
C ARG A 57 9.57 -15.40 -2.79
N CYS A 58 10.09 -16.02 -1.73
CA CYS A 58 11.53 -16.06 -1.42
C CYS A 58 12.09 -17.52 -1.48
N PHE A 59 11.49 -18.39 -2.25
CA PHE A 59 11.94 -19.78 -2.41
C PHE A 59 11.94 -20.18 -3.89
N GLU A 60 12.87 -21.06 -4.25
CA GLU A 60 12.94 -21.66 -5.58
C GLU A 60 12.17 -22.98 -5.60
N ASN A 61 11.31 -23.16 -6.59
CA ASN A 61 10.63 -24.43 -6.85
C ASN A 61 10.43 -24.56 -8.37
N LYS A 62 10.97 -25.63 -8.96
CA LYS A 62 10.91 -25.89 -10.40
C LYS A 62 9.50 -26.24 -10.89
N ASP A 63 8.64 -26.75 -9.99
CA ASP A 63 7.29 -27.17 -10.32
C ASP A 63 6.30 -26.01 -10.33
N ILE A 64 6.70 -24.84 -9.82
CA ILE A 64 5.88 -23.64 -9.76
C ILE A 64 6.43 -22.60 -10.71
N THR A 65 5.69 -22.34 -11.78
CA THR A 65 6.06 -21.33 -12.79
C THR A 65 6.12 -19.92 -12.14
N HIS A 66 7.18 -19.17 -12.42
CA HIS A 66 7.29 -17.76 -12.09
C HIS A 66 7.04 -16.90 -13.33
N VAL A 67 6.44 -15.73 -13.16
CA VAL A 67 6.09 -14.83 -14.29
C VAL A 67 7.33 -14.44 -15.09
N ASP A 68 8.47 -14.18 -14.43
CA ASP A 68 9.73 -13.76 -15.04
C ASP A 68 10.77 -14.89 -15.15
N SER A 69 10.33 -16.17 -15.12
CA SER A 69 11.20 -17.38 -15.26
C SER A 69 12.28 -17.54 -14.16
N LYS A 70 12.55 -16.53 -13.36
CA LYS A 70 13.51 -16.53 -12.24
C LYS A 70 12.90 -15.82 -11.04
N VAL A 71 13.03 -16.45 -9.88
CA VAL A 71 12.59 -15.85 -8.61
C VAL A 71 13.56 -14.72 -8.25
N SER A 72 13.03 -13.51 -8.11
CA SER A 72 13.78 -12.31 -7.71
C SER A 72 12.93 -11.47 -6.76
N PRO A 73 12.96 -11.76 -5.46
CA PRO A 73 12.07 -11.11 -4.47
C PRO A 73 12.13 -9.59 -4.50
N LEU A 74 13.32 -9.01 -4.66
CA LEU A 74 13.47 -7.55 -4.73
C LEU A 74 12.84 -6.98 -5.99
N ASN A 75 13.06 -7.62 -7.15
CA ASN A 75 12.44 -7.17 -8.40
C ASN A 75 10.91 -7.30 -8.35
N ASP A 76 10.40 -8.36 -7.70
CA ASP A 76 8.96 -8.55 -7.53
C ASP A 76 8.36 -7.43 -6.66
N ILE A 77 9.07 -7.02 -5.60
CA ILE A 77 8.70 -5.87 -4.76
C ILE A 77 8.68 -4.59 -5.61
N ASP A 78 9.77 -4.30 -6.32
CA ASP A 78 9.92 -3.09 -7.13
C ASP A 78 8.83 -2.96 -8.20
N VAL A 79 8.44 -4.06 -8.83
CA VAL A 79 7.35 -4.08 -9.83
C VAL A 79 6.03 -3.67 -9.19
N ILE A 80 5.67 -4.26 -8.06
CA ILE A 80 4.41 -3.94 -7.36
C ILE A 80 4.42 -2.49 -6.86
N GLU A 81 5.52 -2.07 -6.25
CA GLU A 81 5.68 -0.70 -5.77
C GLU A 81 5.56 0.33 -6.88
N THR A 82 6.19 0.06 -8.02
CA THR A 82 6.09 0.92 -9.21
C THR A 82 4.65 1.04 -9.70
N GLU A 83 3.88 -0.04 -9.74
CA GLU A 83 2.46 -0.01 -10.15
C GLU A 83 1.59 0.81 -9.18
N LEU A 84 1.85 0.72 -7.88
CA LEU A 84 1.15 1.55 -6.88
C LEU A 84 1.47 3.04 -7.05
N LEU A 85 2.74 3.39 -7.26
CA LEU A 85 3.19 4.75 -7.53
C LEU A 85 2.55 5.32 -8.79
N LEU A 86 2.59 4.58 -9.90
CA LEU A 86 2.01 5.00 -11.18
C LEU A 86 0.48 5.18 -11.09
N SER A 87 -0.19 4.31 -10.34
CA SER A 87 -1.63 4.43 -10.09
C SER A 87 -1.97 5.72 -9.37
N ASP A 88 -1.26 6.03 -8.28
CA ASP A 88 -1.50 7.25 -7.51
C ASP A 88 -1.06 8.50 -8.27
N LEU A 89 0.01 8.43 -9.07
CA LEU A 89 0.46 9.52 -9.92
C LEU A 89 -0.63 9.90 -10.95
N SER A 90 -1.15 8.91 -11.66
CA SER A 90 -2.26 9.13 -12.60
C SER A 90 -3.49 9.71 -11.92
N LYS A 91 -3.81 9.21 -10.73
CA LYS A 91 -4.94 9.70 -9.92
C LYS A 91 -4.77 11.16 -9.51
N ILE A 92 -3.59 11.54 -8.99
CA ILE A 92 -3.34 12.90 -8.51
C ILE A 92 -3.31 13.91 -9.66
N GLU A 93 -2.79 13.53 -10.82
CA GLU A 93 -2.84 14.33 -12.04
C GLU A 93 -4.27 14.65 -12.46
N ASN A 94 -5.11 13.63 -12.50
CA ASN A 94 -6.54 13.80 -12.81
C ASN A 94 -7.26 14.68 -11.78
N ILE A 95 -6.91 14.56 -10.48
CA ILE A 95 -7.49 15.40 -9.43
C ILE A 95 -7.10 16.88 -9.65
N ILE A 96 -5.81 17.15 -9.83
CA ILE A 96 -5.30 18.52 -10.05
C ILE A 96 -5.91 19.14 -11.32
N GLU A 97 -5.97 18.39 -12.41
CA GLU A 97 -6.57 18.86 -13.67
C GLU A 97 -8.06 19.19 -13.49
N ASN A 98 -8.81 18.31 -12.82
CA ASN A 98 -10.23 18.52 -12.55
C ASN A 98 -10.47 19.73 -11.63
N LEU A 99 -9.61 19.93 -10.61
CA LEU A 99 -9.67 21.11 -9.75
C LEU A 99 -9.44 22.40 -10.57
N LYS A 100 -8.44 22.42 -11.44
CA LYS A 100 -8.14 23.57 -12.33
C LYS A 100 -9.28 23.83 -13.33
N LYS A 101 -9.91 22.77 -13.88
CA LYS A 101 -11.05 22.90 -14.81
C LYS A 101 -12.31 23.42 -14.11
N LYS A 102 -12.68 22.88 -12.95
CA LYS A 102 -13.90 23.24 -12.21
C LYS A 102 -13.85 24.65 -11.64
N ASN A 103 -12.66 25.13 -11.29
CA ASN A 103 -12.46 26.44 -10.67
C ASN A 103 -12.04 27.53 -11.68
N LYS A 104 -12.44 27.43 -12.95
CA LYS A 104 -12.23 28.50 -13.94
C LYS A 104 -12.81 29.83 -13.40
N GLY A 105 -11.92 30.69 -12.88
CA GLY A 105 -12.28 32.00 -12.31
C GLY A 105 -12.59 32.05 -10.81
N LYS A 106 -12.48 30.90 -10.07
CA LYS A 106 -12.58 30.88 -8.61
C LYS A 106 -11.23 30.50 -8.00
N VAL A 107 -10.95 31.03 -6.81
CA VAL A 107 -9.72 30.72 -6.07
C VAL A 107 -9.83 29.27 -5.55
N ILE A 108 -8.88 28.43 -5.96
CA ILE A 108 -8.70 27.10 -5.35
C ILE A 108 -8.07 27.32 -3.97
N ASP A 109 -8.46 26.53 -2.97
CA ASP A 109 -7.80 26.56 -1.67
C ASP A 109 -6.29 26.31 -1.86
N PRO A 110 -5.43 27.31 -1.52
CA PRO A 110 -3.98 27.18 -1.73
C PRO A 110 -3.38 26.00 -0.96
N LYS A 111 -3.92 25.69 0.23
CA LYS A 111 -3.45 24.58 1.05
C LYS A 111 -3.71 23.23 0.37
N LEU A 112 -4.90 23.06 -0.19
CA LEU A 112 -5.24 21.86 -0.96
C LEU A 112 -4.33 21.69 -2.17
N LEU A 113 -4.16 22.76 -2.96
CA LEU A 113 -3.36 22.69 -4.18
C LEU A 113 -1.89 22.41 -3.87
N ASN A 114 -1.31 23.12 -2.90
CA ASN A 114 0.08 22.91 -2.49
C ASN A 114 0.31 21.47 -1.98
N THR A 115 -0.60 20.93 -1.16
CA THR A 115 -0.51 19.54 -0.69
C THR A 115 -0.51 18.56 -1.86
N LEU A 116 -1.40 18.74 -2.83
CA LEU A 116 -1.48 17.83 -3.98
C LEU A 116 -0.26 17.97 -4.92
N GLU A 117 0.23 19.18 -5.14
CA GLU A 117 1.43 19.42 -5.97
C GLU A 117 2.69 18.85 -5.30
N SER A 118 2.85 19.03 -3.98
CA SER A 118 3.94 18.39 -3.22
C SER A 118 3.83 16.86 -3.24
N ALA A 119 2.64 16.32 -3.06
CA ALA A 119 2.42 14.88 -3.15
C ALA A 119 2.76 14.33 -4.55
N LYS A 120 2.36 15.03 -5.62
CA LYS A 120 2.73 14.69 -6.98
C LYS A 120 4.25 14.66 -7.16
N LYS A 121 4.95 15.70 -6.72
CA LYS A 121 6.42 15.79 -6.81
C LYS A 121 7.11 14.61 -6.12
N ASN A 122 6.63 14.20 -4.93
CA ASN A 122 7.17 13.04 -4.23
C ASN A 122 6.95 11.74 -5.02
N LEU A 123 5.74 11.53 -5.55
CA LEU A 123 5.44 10.36 -6.38
C LEU A 123 6.27 10.32 -7.66
N ASP A 124 6.46 11.44 -8.34
CA ASP A 124 7.34 11.57 -9.53
C ASP A 124 8.80 11.21 -9.20
N SER A 125 9.23 11.45 -7.95
CA SER A 125 10.56 11.08 -7.47
C SER A 125 10.64 9.64 -6.95
N GLY A 126 9.59 8.84 -7.08
CA GLY A 126 9.53 7.46 -6.59
C GLY A 126 9.35 7.34 -5.06
N ILE A 127 8.94 8.40 -4.39
CA ILE A 127 8.77 8.42 -2.93
C ILE A 127 7.31 8.15 -2.58
N PHE A 128 7.08 7.11 -1.80
CA PHE A 128 5.74 6.78 -1.26
C PHE A 128 5.27 7.87 -0.30
N LEU A 129 4.00 8.27 -0.39
CA LEU A 129 3.45 9.34 0.44
C LEU A 129 3.49 9.01 1.95
N ARG A 130 3.48 7.73 2.33
CA ARG A 130 3.67 7.30 3.72
C ARG A 130 5.09 7.54 4.26
N ASN A 131 6.08 7.70 3.39
CA ASN A 131 7.49 7.92 3.75
C ASN A 131 7.91 9.39 3.68
N CYS A 132 7.01 10.29 3.31
CA CYS A 132 7.31 11.71 3.20
C CYS A 132 7.46 12.32 4.60
N SER A 133 8.70 12.61 4.99
CA SER A 133 9.05 13.20 6.29
C SER A 133 9.45 14.69 6.18
N GLU A 134 9.82 15.18 5.02
CA GLU A 134 10.46 16.48 4.84
C GLU A 134 9.50 17.66 4.67
N GLU A 135 8.28 17.43 4.22
CA GLU A 135 7.23 18.46 4.20
C GLU A 135 5.97 17.90 4.86
N PRO A 136 5.31 18.66 5.75
CA PRO A 136 4.06 18.22 6.35
C PRO A 136 2.97 18.21 5.29
N LEU A 137 2.87 17.10 4.56
CA LEU A 137 1.72 16.83 3.72
C LEU A 137 0.49 16.78 4.65
N ASP A 138 -0.56 17.52 4.32
CA ASP A 138 -1.78 17.45 5.13
C ASP A 138 -2.41 16.06 5.03
N SER A 139 -2.21 15.26 6.09
CA SER A 139 -2.66 13.88 6.15
C SER A 139 -4.19 13.74 5.98
N LYS A 140 -4.96 14.75 6.41
CA LYS A 140 -6.41 14.75 6.25
C LYS A 140 -6.80 14.95 4.79
N ILE A 141 -6.09 15.82 4.08
CA ILE A 141 -6.29 16.02 2.65
C ILE A 141 -5.95 14.74 1.91
N LEU A 142 -4.77 14.15 2.15
CA LEU A 142 -4.36 12.90 1.49
C LEU A 142 -5.31 11.74 1.79
N ALA A 143 -5.77 11.60 3.03
CA ALA A 143 -6.73 10.57 3.41
C ALA A 143 -8.07 10.71 2.66
N SER A 144 -8.54 11.95 2.40
CA SER A 144 -9.79 12.17 1.67
C SER A 144 -9.76 11.68 0.22
N TYR A 145 -8.57 11.57 -0.36
CA TYR A 145 -8.38 11.07 -1.73
C TYR A 145 -8.06 9.57 -1.79
N ASN A 146 -7.81 8.93 -0.65
CA ASN A 146 -7.57 7.48 -0.57
C ASN A 146 -6.47 7.00 -1.52
N PHE A 147 -5.24 7.56 -1.39
CA PHE A 147 -4.07 7.11 -2.14
C PHE A 147 -3.55 5.77 -1.62
N LEU A 148 -3.09 4.90 -2.52
CA LEU A 148 -2.50 3.60 -2.19
C LEU A 148 -1.16 3.74 -1.48
N THR A 149 -0.35 4.71 -1.90
CA THR A 149 0.98 4.97 -1.35
C THR A 149 0.98 5.59 0.05
N VAL A 150 -0.17 6.04 0.55
CA VAL A 150 -0.37 6.48 1.95
C VAL A 150 -0.58 5.29 2.88
N LYS A 151 -1.16 4.19 2.36
CA LYS A 151 -1.56 3.04 3.19
C LYS A 151 -0.34 2.35 3.80
N PRO A 152 -0.44 1.89 5.06
CA PRO A 152 0.56 1.01 5.65
C PRO A 152 0.75 -0.24 4.80
N MET A 153 2.00 -0.69 4.68
CA MET A 153 2.34 -1.89 3.92
C MET A 153 3.26 -2.79 4.74
N ILE A 154 2.95 -4.07 4.76
CA ILE A 154 3.74 -5.12 5.41
C ILE A 154 4.23 -6.07 4.33
N TYR A 155 5.52 -6.42 4.36
CA TYR A 155 6.10 -7.44 3.49
C TYR A 155 6.18 -8.76 4.24
N VAL A 156 5.64 -9.80 3.64
CA VAL A 156 5.67 -11.17 4.18
C VAL A 156 6.47 -12.04 3.22
N CYS A 157 7.68 -12.42 3.64
CA CYS A 157 8.54 -13.31 2.86
C CYS A 157 8.05 -14.75 3.00
N ASN A 158 7.55 -15.31 1.90
CA ASN A 158 7.21 -16.73 1.84
C ASN A 158 8.48 -17.52 1.54
N VAL A 159 8.97 -18.25 2.53
CA VAL A 159 10.23 -19.03 2.48
C VAL A 159 9.94 -20.52 2.60
N ASP A 160 10.85 -21.36 2.11
CA ASP A 160 10.77 -22.80 2.36
C ASP A 160 11.20 -23.15 3.79
N ALA A 161 10.90 -24.37 4.22
CA ALA A 161 11.18 -24.83 5.59
C ALA A 161 12.68 -24.86 5.92
N VAL A 162 13.54 -25.06 4.94
CA VAL A 162 15.01 -25.11 5.11
C VAL A 162 15.56 -23.71 5.32
N SER A 163 15.14 -22.76 4.49
CA SER A 163 15.54 -21.35 4.60
C SER A 163 15.13 -20.74 5.93
N TYR A 164 13.96 -21.11 6.47
CA TYR A 164 13.49 -20.65 7.77
C TYR A 164 14.38 -21.09 8.93
N THR A 165 14.91 -22.31 8.89
CA THR A 165 15.81 -22.83 9.94
C THR A 165 17.16 -22.10 9.95
N HIS A 166 17.68 -21.70 8.79
CA HIS A 166 18.89 -20.90 8.68
C HIS A 166 18.73 -19.46 9.20
N LEU A 167 17.59 -18.83 8.95
CA LEU A 167 17.30 -17.49 9.47
C LEU A 167 17.27 -17.48 11.00
N ARG A 168 16.66 -18.46 11.65
CA ARG A 168 16.66 -18.58 13.11
C ARG A 168 18.05 -18.79 13.73
N ALA A 169 18.94 -19.45 13.03
CA ALA A 169 20.29 -19.68 13.52
C ALA A 169 21.12 -18.38 13.65
N HIS A 170 20.80 -17.34 12.90
CA HIS A 170 21.45 -16.04 12.98
C HIS A 170 20.86 -15.11 14.05
N GLU A 171 19.64 -15.31 14.50
CA GLU A 171 19.01 -14.51 15.56
C GLU A 171 19.45 -14.89 16.98
N THR A 172 20.11 -16.04 17.15
CA THR A 172 20.53 -16.54 18.48
C THR A 172 21.98 -16.19 18.85
N VAL A 173 22.65 -15.33 18.07
CA VAL A 173 24.03 -14.88 18.33
C VAL A 173 24.06 -13.36 18.50
N SER A 174 23.42 -12.87 19.58
CA SER A 174 23.63 -11.50 20.07
C SER A 174 23.29 -11.42 21.55
#